data_9567df1f8304a65952faa647fd804830
#
_entry.id   9567df1f8304a65952faa647fd804830
#
_cell.length_a   1.000
_cell.length_b   1.000
_cell.length_c   1.000
_cell.angle_alpha   90.00
_cell.angle_beta   90.00
_cell.angle_gamma   90.00
#
_symmetry.space_group_name_H-M   'P 1'
#
loop_
_entity.id
_entity.type
_entity.pdbx_description
1 polymer ?
#
loop_
_entity_poly.entity_id
_entity_poly.type
_entity_poly.pdbx_seq_one_letter_code
_entity_poly.pdbx_strand_id
1 'polypeptide(L)'
;MFIGEFSHNLDSKGRMAVPVKFRNKLGAGAIITRGLDHCLFVFTTAEWETLAQKLINLPLSQANSRAFVRLMLSGAADVEADKQGRILIPDYLREYAGLKKQVVVAGVYNRFEIWDAEAWKQYKAKTESASDEIAEKLSELGI
;
A
#
# COMPACT_ATOMS: atom_id res chain seq x y z
N MET A 1 -0.41 -11.80 8.45
CA MET A 1 -0.41 -10.37 8.84
C MET A 1 0.91 -9.71 8.50
N PHE A 2 0.83 -8.46 8.09
CA PHE A 2 2.02 -7.69 7.73
C PHE A 2 2.24 -6.62 8.78
N ILE A 3 3.36 -6.67 9.48
CA ILE A 3 3.73 -5.65 10.46
C ILE A 3 5.22 -5.32 10.33
N GLY A 4 5.59 -4.10 10.66
CA GLY A 4 6.97 -3.65 10.63
C GLY A 4 7.27 -2.70 9.48
N GLU A 5 8.46 -2.13 9.53
CA GLU A 5 8.94 -1.11 8.62
C GLU A 5 10.30 -1.55 8.07
N PHE A 6 10.44 -1.53 6.74
CA PHE A 6 11.62 -2.05 6.06
C PHE A 6 12.07 -1.10 4.97
N SER A 7 13.38 -0.84 4.89
CA SER A 7 13.97 -0.01 3.84
C SER A 7 14.44 -0.88 2.69
N HIS A 8 14.08 -0.49 1.47
CA HIS A 8 14.47 -1.19 0.25
C HIS A 8 14.82 -0.19 -0.86
N ASN A 9 15.38 -0.68 -1.94
CA ASN A 9 15.67 0.12 -3.12
C ASN A 9 14.91 -0.43 -4.32
N LEU A 10 14.48 0.47 -5.19
CA LEU A 10 14.03 0.09 -6.52
C LEU A 10 15.24 -0.09 -7.42
N ASP A 11 15.23 -1.11 -8.29
CA ASP A 11 16.24 -1.24 -9.31
C ASP A 11 15.89 -0.38 -10.54
N SER A 12 16.77 -0.36 -11.54
CA SER A 12 16.60 0.45 -12.74
C SER A 12 15.35 0.10 -13.56
N LYS A 13 14.79 -1.10 -13.34
CA LYS A 13 13.59 -1.59 -14.05
C LYS A 13 12.31 -1.39 -13.21
N GLY A 14 12.42 -0.82 -12.01
CA GLY A 14 11.27 -0.61 -11.15
C GLY A 14 10.88 -1.81 -10.32
N ARG A 15 11.81 -2.75 -10.12
CA ARG A 15 11.56 -3.92 -9.27
C ARG A 15 12.03 -3.63 -7.85
N MET A 16 11.28 -4.18 -6.89
CA MET A 16 11.57 -4.07 -5.46
C MET A 16 11.56 -5.45 -4.83
N ALA A 17 12.57 -5.76 -4.02
CA ALA A 17 12.55 -6.97 -3.21
C ALA A 17 11.45 -6.84 -2.15
N VAL A 18 10.62 -7.87 -2.03
CA VAL A 18 9.64 -7.95 -0.95
C VAL A 18 10.38 -8.34 0.32
N PRO A 19 10.12 -7.69 1.48
CA PRO A 19 10.74 -8.10 2.74
C PRO A 19 10.59 -9.61 2.95
N VAL A 20 11.65 -10.27 3.39
CA VAL A 20 11.66 -11.73 3.55
C VAL A 20 10.49 -12.20 4.40
N LYS A 21 10.17 -11.47 5.47
CA LYS A 21 9.04 -11.79 6.36
C LYS A 21 7.69 -11.79 5.64
N PHE A 22 7.56 -11.07 4.53
CA PHE A 22 6.28 -10.92 3.82
C PHE A 22 6.15 -11.86 2.61
N ARG A 23 7.24 -12.43 2.13
CA ARG A 23 7.24 -13.23 0.89
C ARG A 23 6.29 -14.42 0.95
N ASN A 24 6.37 -15.19 2.03
CA ASN A 24 5.51 -16.38 2.18
C ASN A 24 4.05 -16.00 2.34
N LYS A 25 3.77 -14.86 2.94
CA LYS A 25 2.40 -14.40 3.18
C LYS A 25 1.71 -13.89 1.92
N LEU A 26 2.47 -13.41 0.94
CA LEU A 26 1.91 -13.01 -0.35
C LEU A 26 1.46 -14.22 -1.17
N GLY A 27 2.08 -15.38 -0.99
CA GLY A 27 1.77 -16.57 -1.77
C GLY A 27 2.19 -16.42 -3.22
N ALA A 28 1.42 -17.03 -4.11
CA ALA A 28 1.74 -17.10 -5.53
C ALA A 28 1.49 -15.78 -6.29
N GLY A 29 0.70 -14.88 -5.74
CA GLY A 29 0.39 -13.61 -6.40
C GLY A 29 -0.22 -12.62 -5.43
N ALA A 30 -0.17 -11.35 -5.81
CA ALA A 30 -0.70 -10.26 -5.01
C ALA A 30 -1.28 -9.18 -5.92
N ILE A 31 -1.95 -8.22 -5.32
CA ILE A 31 -2.52 -7.07 -6.03
C ILE A 31 -1.88 -5.81 -5.47
N ILE A 32 -1.37 -4.97 -6.36
CA ILE A 32 -0.85 -3.65 -6.02
C ILE A 32 -1.78 -2.59 -6.60
N THR A 33 -2.05 -1.53 -5.84
CA THR A 33 -2.91 -0.45 -6.31
C THR A 33 -2.54 0.89 -5.66
N ARG A 34 -3.17 1.95 -6.12
CA ARG A 34 -3.04 3.27 -5.51
C ARG A 34 -3.54 3.22 -4.07
N GLY A 35 -2.73 3.73 -3.16
CA GLY A 35 -3.14 3.89 -1.77
C GLY A 35 -3.59 5.31 -1.47
N LEU A 36 -3.71 5.60 -0.19
CA LEU A 36 -4.03 6.94 0.29
C LEU A 36 -2.76 7.58 0.86
N ASP A 37 -2.71 8.92 0.90
CA ASP A 37 -1.53 9.68 1.29
C ASP A 37 -0.33 9.49 0.33
N HIS A 38 -0.63 9.28 -0.96
CA HIS A 38 0.38 9.12 -2.01
C HIS A 38 1.33 7.94 -1.81
N CYS A 39 0.80 6.82 -1.33
CA CYS A 39 1.53 5.55 -1.26
C CYS A 39 0.84 4.49 -2.09
N LEU A 40 1.43 3.31 -2.16
CA LEU A 40 0.84 2.15 -2.82
C LEU A 40 0.42 1.13 -1.77
N PHE A 41 -0.68 0.44 -2.02
CA PHE A 41 -1.14 -0.67 -1.20
C PHE A 41 -0.87 -1.99 -1.92
N VAL A 42 -0.36 -2.98 -1.18
CA VAL A 42 -0.17 -4.34 -1.69
C VAL A 42 -0.96 -5.29 -0.80
N PHE A 43 -1.82 -6.07 -1.43
CA PHE A 43 -2.71 -7.02 -0.76
C PHE A 43 -2.42 -8.44 -1.23
N THR A 44 -2.66 -9.42 -0.36
CA THR A 44 -2.84 -10.79 -0.83
C THR A 44 -4.09 -10.86 -1.68
N THR A 45 -4.21 -11.88 -2.52
CA THR A 45 -5.41 -12.08 -3.33
C THR A 45 -6.68 -12.14 -2.46
N ALA A 46 -6.62 -12.83 -1.32
CA ALA A 46 -7.76 -12.97 -0.43
C ALA A 46 -8.19 -11.63 0.19
N GLU A 47 -7.23 -10.84 0.67
CA GLU A 47 -7.53 -9.52 1.25
C GLU A 47 -8.05 -8.55 0.19
N TRP A 48 -7.49 -8.60 -1.01
CA TRP A 48 -7.96 -7.80 -2.13
C TRP A 48 -9.42 -8.11 -2.46
N GLU A 49 -9.78 -9.40 -2.52
CA GLU A 49 -11.15 -9.81 -2.81
C GLU A 49 -12.12 -9.25 -1.77
N THR A 50 -11.74 -9.29 -0.49
CA THR A 50 -12.56 -8.74 0.58
C THR A 50 -12.79 -7.22 0.40
N LEU A 51 -11.72 -6.48 0.08
CA LEU A 51 -11.83 -5.04 -0.15
C LEU A 51 -12.63 -4.74 -1.43
N ALA A 52 -12.37 -5.48 -2.51
CA ALA A 52 -13.06 -5.28 -3.78
C ALA A 52 -14.57 -5.42 -3.64
N GLN A 53 -15.03 -6.41 -2.87
CA GLN A 53 -16.46 -6.59 -2.62
C GLN A 53 -17.08 -5.39 -1.92
N LYS A 54 -16.36 -4.77 -1.00
CA LYS A 54 -16.83 -3.53 -0.34
C LYS A 54 -16.90 -2.37 -1.32
N LEU A 55 -15.89 -2.26 -2.19
CA LEU A 55 -15.82 -1.17 -3.16
C LEU A 55 -16.94 -1.23 -4.20
N ILE A 56 -17.21 -2.40 -4.75
CA ILE A 56 -18.26 -2.56 -5.77
C ILE A 56 -19.67 -2.38 -5.22
N ASN A 57 -19.83 -2.46 -3.91
CA ASN A 57 -21.12 -2.24 -3.25
C ASN A 57 -21.35 -0.79 -2.81
N LEU A 58 -20.40 0.10 -3.07
CA LEU A 58 -20.61 1.53 -2.80
C LEU A 58 -21.68 2.12 -3.74
N PRO A 59 -22.42 3.15 -3.27
CA PRO A 59 -23.49 3.73 -4.06
C PRO A 59 -23.00 4.31 -5.39
N LEU A 60 -23.44 3.72 -6.50
CA LEU A 60 -23.07 4.16 -7.83
C LEU A 60 -23.54 5.58 -8.14
N SER A 61 -24.62 6.01 -7.50
CA SER A 61 -25.21 7.35 -7.69
C SER A 61 -24.35 8.49 -7.12
N GLN A 62 -23.40 8.19 -6.23
CA GLN A 62 -22.58 9.21 -5.59
C GLN A 62 -21.23 9.38 -6.29
N ALA A 63 -20.89 10.63 -6.59
CA ALA A 63 -19.65 10.96 -7.31
C ALA A 63 -18.40 10.49 -6.55
N ASN A 64 -18.35 10.67 -5.24
CA ASN A 64 -17.20 10.25 -4.44
C ASN A 64 -17.03 8.73 -4.44
N SER A 65 -18.12 7.99 -4.39
CA SER A 65 -18.07 6.52 -4.47
C SER A 65 -17.51 6.08 -5.82
N ARG A 66 -17.99 6.66 -6.91
CA ARG A 66 -17.48 6.36 -8.25
C ARG A 66 -15.99 6.68 -8.39
N ALA A 67 -15.59 7.84 -7.86
CA ALA A 67 -14.19 8.27 -7.92
C ALA A 67 -13.27 7.32 -7.16
N PHE A 68 -13.67 6.92 -5.96
CA PHE A 68 -12.87 6.02 -5.13
C PHE A 68 -12.75 4.62 -5.73
N VAL A 69 -13.86 4.08 -6.24
CA VAL A 69 -13.87 2.79 -6.94
C VAL A 69 -12.92 2.84 -8.15
N ARG A 70 -12.98 3.90 -8.93
CA ARG A 70 -12.08 4.06 -10.08
C ARG A 70 -10.61 4.16 -9.66
N LEU A 71 -10.32 4.93 -8.60
CA LEU A 71 -8.97 5.08 -8.08
C LEU A 71 -8.37 3.71 -7.74
N MET A 72 -9.11 2.93 -6.96
CA MET A 72 -8.62 1.67 -6.40
C MET A 72 -8.65 0.52 -7.41
N LEU A 73 -9.76 0.35 -8.12
CA LEU A 73 -9.91 -0.80 -9.01
C LEU A 73 -9.20 -0.61 -10.34
N SER A 74 -9.34 0.56 -10.97
CA SER A 74 -8.64 0.79 -12.24
C SER A 74 -7.13 0.92 -12.08
N GLY A 75 -6.69 1.28 -10.87
CA GLY A 75 -5.26 1.35 -10.55
C GLY A 75 -4.64 0.01 -10.20
N ALA A 76 -5.45 -1.01 -9.97
CA ALA A 76 -4.94 -2.30 -9.51
C ALA A 76 -4.21 -3.07 -10.62
N ALA A 77 -3.16 -3.76 -10.24
CA ALA A 77 -2.39 -4.64 -11.11
C ALA A 77 -2.01 -5.90 -10.36
N ASP A 78 -1.99 -7.02 -11.09
CA ASP A 78 -1.47 -8.27 -10.56
C ASP A 78 0.05 -8.18 -10.48
N VAL A 79 0.63 -8.66 -9.40
CA VAL A 79 2.08 -8.77 -9.26
C VAL A 79 2.44 -10.16 -8.76
N GLU A 80 3.56 -10.67 -9.27
CA GLU A 80 4.13 -11.93 -8.80
C GLU A 80 5.59 -11.68 -8.44
N ALA A 81 6.04 -12.27 -7.35
CA ALA A 81 7.45 -12.24 -7.01
C ALA A 81 8.24 -13.14 -7.95
N ASP A 82 9.34 -12.64 -8.45
CA ASP A 82 10.27 -13.46 -9.25
C ASP A 82 11.04 -14.43 -8.34
N LYS A 83 11.95 -15.22 -8.93
CA LYS A 83 12.75 -16.20 -8.17
C LYS A 83 13.61 -15.57 -7.07
N GLN A 84 13.90 -14.28 -7.20
CA GLN A 84 14.68 -13.53 -6.21
C GLN A 84 13.82 -12.78 -5.21
N GLY A 85 12.51 -12.98 -5.27
CA GLY A 85 11.56 -12.35 -4.35
C GLY A 85 11.26 -10.89 -4.67
N ARG A 86 11.47 -10.46 -5.92
CA ARG A 86 11.21 -9.09 -6.35
C ARG A 86 9.89 -9.00 -7.09
N ILE A 87 9.18 -7.88 -6.90
CA ILE A 87 7.98 -7.54 -7.66
C ILE A 87 8.27 -6.34 -8.55
N LEU A 88 7.65 -6.32 -9.72
CA LEU A 88 7.73 -5.19 -10.64
C LEU A 88 6.59 -4.23 -10.32
N ILE A 89 6.93 -2.99 -9.97
CA ILE A 89 5.95 -1.94 -9.72
C ILE A 89 5.68 -1.21 -11.03
N PRO A 90 4.45 -1.22 -11.55
CA PRO A 90 4.15 -0.53 -12.80
C PRO A 90 4.52 0.95 -12.78
N ASP A 91 4.90 1.49 -13.93
CA ASP A 91 5.35 2.88 -14.07
C ASP A 91 4.33 3.88 -13.52
N TYR A 92 3.06 3.69 -13.86
CA TYR A 92 2.03 4.64 -13.44
C TYR A 92 1.82 4.66 -11.92
N LEU A 93 2.09 3.54 -11.24
CA LEU A 93 2.01 3.47 -9.78
C LEU A 93 3.24 4.11 -9.14
N ARG A 94 4.42 3.89 -9.70
CA ARG A 94 5.63 4.58 -9.22
C ARG A 94 5.47 6.09 -9.34
N GLU A 95 4.91 6.55 -10.43
CA GLU A 95 4.64 7.98 -10.66
C GLU A 95 3.62 8.52 -9.66
N TYR A 96 2.51 7.80 -9.47
CA TYR A 96 1.47 8.20 -8.51
C TYR A 96 2.03 8.40 -7.11
N ALA A 97 2.85 7.46 -6.65
CA ALA A 97 3.43 7.50 -5.31
C ALA A 97 4.74 8.31 -5.22
N GLY A 98 5.20 8.86 -6.34
CA GLY A 98 6.45 9.64 -6.38
C GLY A 98 7.66 8.83 -5.96
N LEU A 99 7.68 7.53 -6.24
CA LEU A 99 8.77 6.65 -5.80
C LEU A 99 10.06 6.98 -6.53
N LYS A 100 11.12 7.17 -5.75
CA LYS A 100 12.49 7.30 -6.23
C LYS A 100 13.23 6.00 -5.92
N LYS A 101 14.54 6.03 -5.88
CA LYS A 101 15.35 4.84 -5.68
C LYS A 101 15.11 4.19 -4.32
N GLN A 102 15.03 5.00 -3.27
CA GLN A 102 14.88 4.51 -1.89
C GLN A 102 13.41 4.51 -1.50
N VAL A 103 12.93 3.38 -1.02
CA VAL A 103 11.55 3.20 -0.63
C VAL A 103 11.45 2.57 0.76
N VAL A 104 10.29 2.73 1.39
CA VAL A 104 9.97 2.08 2.66
C VAL A 104 8.75 1.19 2.46
N VAL A 105 8.82 -0.02 2.98
CA VAL A 105 7.70 -0.95 3.03
C VAL A 105 7.18 -0.97 4.46
N ALA A 106 5.93 -0.57 4.64
CA ALA A 106 5.29 -0.50 5.94
C ALA A 106 4.13 -1.50 6.01
N GLY A 107 4.22 -2.45 6.93
CA GLY A 107 3.16 -3.42 7.15
C GLY A 107 2.08 -2.85 8.07
N VAL A 108 0.82 -2.96 7.65
CA VAL A 108 -0.32 -2.45 8.43
C VAL A 108 -1.40 -3.53 8.57
N TYR A 109 -0.97 -4.73 8.84
CA TYR A 109 -1.73 -5.95 9.15
C TYR A 109 -2.30 -6.67 7.92
N ASN A 110 -3.34 -6.12 7.28
CA ASN A 110 -4.01 -6.77 6.14
C ASN A 110 -3.42 -6.38 4.79
N ARG A 111 -2.41 -5.52 4.79
CA ARG A 111 -1.68 -5.10 3.59
C ARG A 111 -0.32 -4.60 3.99
N PHE A 112 0.56 -4.43 3.03
CA PHE A 112 1.69 -3.54 3.25
C PHE A 112 1.64 -2.38 2.27
N GLU A 113 2.31 -1.31 2.63
CA GLU A 113 2.35 -0.08 1.86
C GLU A 113 3.76 0.16 1.35
N ILE A 114 3.86 0.76 0.17
CA ILE A 114 5.14 1.16 -0.40
C ILE A 114 5.14 2.67 -0.50
N TRP A 115 6.13 3.28 0.14
CA TRP A 115 6.29 4.73 0.22
C TRP A 115 7.63 5.14 -0.35
N ASP A 116 7.69 6.32 -0.98
CA ASP A 116 8.98 6.98 -1.17
C ASP A 116 9.62 7.21 0.20
N ALA A 117 10.91 6.93 0.33
CA ALA A 117 11.59 6.98 1.64
C ALA A 117 11.53 8.36 2.29
N GLU A 118 11.71 9.43 1.51
CA GLU A 118 11.65 10.80 2.05
C GLU A 118 10.23 11.18 2.44
N ALA A 119 9.24 10.83 1.61
CA ALA A 119 7.83 11.06 1.92
C ALA A 119 7.40 10.34 3.20
N TRP A 120 7.84 9.11 3.36
CA TRP A 120 7.59 8.33 4.58
C TRP A 120 8.18 8.98 5.81
N LYS A 121 9.43 9.43 5.71
CA LYS A 121 10.13 10.10 6.81
C LYS A 121 9.36 11.33 7.29
N GLN A 122 8.88 12.15 6.37
CA GLN A 122 8.11 13.35 6.69
C GLN A 122 6.75 13.00 7.30
N TYR A 123 6.04 12.06 6.70
CA TYR A 123 4.74 11.61 7.19
C TYR A 123 4.86 11.04 8.61
N LYS A 124 5.83 10.16 8.82
CA LYS A 124 6.07 9.51 10.11
C LYS A 124 6.44 10.52 11.20
N ALA A 125 7.32 11.47 10.90
CA ALA A 125 7.70 12.51 11.86
C ALA A 125 6.49 13.34 12.28
N LYS A 126 5.64 13.72 11.34
CA LYS A 126 4.43 14.48 11.60
C LYS A 126 3.44 13.69 12.45
N THR A 127 3.27 12.40 12.15
CA THR A 127 2.38 11.51 12.91
C THR A 127 2.91 11.30 14.33
N GLU A 128 4.20 11.04 14.48
CA GLU A 128 4.81 10.84 15.79
C GLU A 128 4.68 12.08 16.68
N SER A 129 4.85 13.27 16.11
CA SER A 129 4.71 14.52 16.87
C SER A 129 3.28 14.81 17.30
N ALA A 130 2.29 14.25 16.63
CA ALA A 130 0.87 14.44 16.92
C ALA A 130 0.20 13.18 17.48
N SER A 131 0.98 12.18 17.90
CA SER A 131 0.44 10.85 18.25
C SER A 131 -0.63 10.88 19.36
N ASP A 132 -0.40 11.66 20.39
CA ASP A 132 -1.38 11.75 21.51
C ASP A 132 -2.68 12.41 21.09
N GLU A 133 -2.60 13.48 20.31
CA GLU A 133 -3.77 14.16 19.78
C GLU A 133 -4.58 13.26 18.86
N ILE A 134 -3.90 12.52 17.98
CA ILE A 134 -4.55 11.57 17.09
C ILE A 134 -5.26 10.49 17.90
N ALA A 135 -4.60 9.95 18.91
CA ALA A 135 -5.18 8.90 19.77
C ALA A 135 -6.44 9.40 20.50
N GLU A 136 -6.42 10.63 20.99
CA GLU A 136 -7.58 11.23 21.65
C GLU A 136 -8.78 11.33 20.71
N LYS A 137 -8.54 11.73 19.46
CA LYS A 137 -9.62 11.83 18.46
C LYS A 137 -10.23 10.48 18.11
N LEU A 138 -9.49 9.40 18.30
CA LEU A 138 -9.95 8.04 18.03
C LEU A 138 -10.59 7.36 19.24
N SER A 139 -10.61 8.03 20.39
CA SER A 139 -11.11 7.43 21.64
C SER A 139 -12.57 6.96 21.56
N GLU A 140 -13.41 7.66 20.80
CA GLU A 140 -14.80 7.28 20.58
C GLU A 140 -14.94 5.96 19.80
N LEU A 141 -13.89 5.53 19.10
CA LEU A 141 -13.87 4.29 18.36
C LEU A 141 -13.36 3.11 19.20
N GLY A 142 -13.10 3.34 20.49
CA GLY A 142 -12.67 2.29 21.41
C GLY A 142 -11.18 1.97 21.36
N ILE A 143 -10.41 2.88 20.81
CA ILE A 143 -8.95 2.71 20.71
C ILE A 143 -8.25 3.26 21.97
#